data_6311f4e88e064a6c896b1542a41840b8
#
_entry.id   6311f4e88e064a6c896b1542a41840b8
#
_cell.length_a   1.000
_cell.length_b   1.000
_cell.length_c   1.000
_cell.angle_alpha   90.00
_cell.angle_beta   90.00
_cell.angle_gamma   90.00
#
_symmetry.space_group_name_H-M   'P 1'
#
loop_
_entity.id
_entity.type
_entity.pdbx_description
1 polymer ?
#
loop_
_entity_poly.entity_id
_entity_poly.type
_entity_poly.pdbx_seq_one_letter_code
_entity_poly.pdbx_strand_id
1 'polypeptide(L)'
;MSRHVAIVTDSTAYLPPQTMERHGITAVPLTVVLGDQALEEGTEISARSLALALQKRRSVTTSRPSPDVFAATYRAVAEAGATGIVSLHLSSELSGTYDAAVLAAKEAPVPVRVVDTGMVAMALGFCALAAAEAGEAGGGLDEAVAAAGKRAAGTSAFFYVDTLDYLRRGGRIGAAQALLGSALAVKPILRLEDGRIEMLEKVRTASKAIARLEEIVAAQAGTGAVDIAVHHLAAPEGAERLAERLRGRIPGLVDLHVSEVGAVIGAHTGPGLLGAVVAPR
;
A
#
# COMPACT_ATOMS: atom_id res chain seq x y z
N MET A 1 -33.09 3.84 10.94
CA MET A 1 -31.77 3.40 11.39
C MET A 1 -30.76 3.86 10.34
N SER A 2 -29.78 4.67 10.73
CA SER A 2 -28.69 5.10 9.84
C SER A 2 -27.94 3.83 9.38
N ARG A 3 -27.77 3.67 8.05
CA ARG A 3 -26.93 2.60 7.50
C ARG A 3 -25.48 2.95 7.84
N HIS A 4 -24.85 2.20 8.72
CA HIS A 4 -23.46 2.38 9.04
C HIS A 4 -22.62 1.41 8.20
N VAL A 5 -21.94 1.94 7.18
CA VAL A 5 -20.97 1.19 6.36
C VAL A 5 -19.61 1.26 7.03
N ALA A 6 -19.10 0.11 7.45
CA ALA A 6 -17.75 0.02 8.01
C ALA A 6 -16.72 -0.29 6.92
N ILE A 7 -15.52 0.25 7.08
CA ILE A 7 -14.40 0.05 6.15
C ILE A 7 -13.37 -0.84 6.79
N VAL A 8 -13.05 -1.94 6.11
CA VAL A 8 -11.96 -2.86 6.45
C VAL A 8 -10.90 -2.79 5.35
N THR A 9 -9.65 -2.77 5.73
CA THR A 9 -8.52 -2.83 4.81
C THR A 9 -7.47 -3.81 5.34
N ASP A 10 -6.28 -3.84 4.79
CA ASP A 10 -5.16 -4.60 5.35
C ASP A 10 -4.00 -3.70 5.77
N SER A 11 -3.04 -4.27 6.51
CA SER A 11 -1.95 -3.51 7.11
C SER A 11 -1.06 -2.79 6.10
N THR A 12 -1.10 -3.18 4.80
CA THR A 12 -0.30 -2.52 3.77
C THR A 12 -0.86 -1.16 3.32
N ALA A 13 -2.03 -0.73 3.81
CA ALA A 13 -2.61 0.59 3.50
C ALA A 13 -1.80 1.76 4.07
N TYR A 14 -1.07 1.55 5.15
CA TYR A 14 -0.20 2.52 5.85
C TYR A 14 -0.85 3.86 6.17
N LEU A 15 -2.16 3.83 6.40
CA LEU A 15 -2.88 4.99 6.91
C LEU A 15 -2.36 5.36 8.30
N PRO A 16 -2.20 6.67 8.60
CA PRO A 16 -1.87 7.10 9.95
C PRO A 16 -2.91 6.58 10.96
N PRO A 17 -2.49 6.10 12.16
CA PRO A 17 -3.41 5.57 13.17
C PRO A 17 -4.54 6.54 13.53
N GLN A 18 -4.25 7.83 13.66
CA GLN A 18 -5.26 8.87 13.93
C GLN A 18 -6.29 9.00 12.80
N THR A 19 -5.87 8.79 11.56
CA THR A 19 -6.77 8.80 10.39
C THR A 19 -7.67 7.56 10.41
N MET A 20 -7.12 6.38 10.70
CA MET A 20 -7.91 5.16 10.84
C MET A 20 -8.95 5.29 11.96
N GLU A 21 -8.54 5.79 13.13
CA GLU A 21 -9.44 6.02 14.27
C GLU A 21 -10.54 7.01 13.92
N ARG A 22 -10.20 8.15 13.32
CA ARG A 22 -11.15 9.20 12.92
C ARG A 22 -12.23 8.69 11.97
N HIS A 23 -11.86 7.85 11.01
CA HIS A 23 -12.76 7.32 9.97
C HIS A 23 -13.29 5.92 10.28
N GLY A 24 -13.00 5.36 11.46
CA GLY A 24 -13.44 4.04 11.85
C GLY A 24 -12.93 2.92 10.93
N ILE A 25 -11.75 3.08 10.32
CA ILE A 25 -11.16 2.10 9.40
C ILE A 25 -10.45 1.01 10.20
N THR A 26 -10.78 -0.25 9.94
CA THR A 26 -10.15 -1.41 10.56
C THR A 26 -9.13 -2.03 9.61
N ALA A 27 -7.87 -2.18 10.03
CA ALA A 27 -6.84 -2.85 9.27
C ALA A 27 -6.59 -4.28 9.76
N VAL A 28 -6.60 -5.26 8.85
CA VAL A 28 -6.26 -6.65 9.11
C VAL A 28 -4.76 -6.84 8.91
N PRO A 29 -4.00 -7.33 9.90
CA PRO A 29 -2.56 -7.47 9.79
C PRO A 29 -2.16 -8.61 8.84
N LEU A 30 -1.23 -8.34 7.94
CA LEU A 30 -0.50 -9.38 7.22
C LEU A 30 0.63 -9.92 8.11
N THR A 31 1.18 -11.07 7.72
CA THR A 31 2.22 -11.76 8.50
C THR A 31 3.57 -11.70 7.80
N VAL A 32 4.61 -11.44 8.56
CA VAL A 32 6.02 -11.62 8.16
C VAL A 32 6.57 -12.85 8.84
N VAL A 33 7.16 -13.75 8.07
CA VAL A 33 7.83 -14.96 8.57
C VAL A 33 9.33 -14.72 8.61
N LEU A 34 9.88 -14.71 9.82
CA LEU A 34 11.30 -14.46 10.09
C LEU A 34 11.94 -15.73 10.70
N GLY A 35 12.54 -16.55 9.85
CA GLY A 35 12.95 -17.92 10.25
C GLY A 35 11.73 -18.77 10.54
N ASP A 36 11.57 -19.25 11.77
CA ASP A 36 10.45 -20.08 12.22
C ASP A 36 9.34 -19.28 12.90
N GLN A 37 9.46 -17.97 12.98
CA GLN A 37 8.49 -17.09 13.66
C GLN A 37 7.59 -16.42 12.65
N ALA A 38 6.27 -16.57 12.79
CA ALA A 38 5.24 -15.82 12.10
C ALA A 38 4.85 -14.62 12.98
N LEU A 39 5.04 -13.41 12.47
CA LEU A 39 4.88 -12.15 13.21
C LEU A 39 3.90 -11.24 12.48
N GLU A 40 2.93 -10.71 13.20
CA GLU A 40 1.96 -9.75 12.64
C GLU A 40 2.60 -8.38 12.39
N GLU A 41 2.35 -7.85 11.20
CA GLU A 41 2.82 -6.52 10.81
C GLU A 41 2.18 -5.44 11.67
N GLY A 42 3.02 -4.55 12.19
CA GLY A 42 2.60 -3.37 12.97
C GLY A 42 2.45 -3.64 14.46
N THR A 43 2.20 -4.87 14.88
CA THR A 43 2.06 -5.25 16.30
C THR A 43 3.28 -6.01 16.82
N GLU A 44 3.76 -7.01 16.09
CA GLU A 44 4.85 -7.89 16.53
C GLU A 44 6.16 -7.64 15.78
N ILE A 45 6.10 -7.10 14.56
CA ILE A 45 7.28 -6.73 13.79
C ILE A 45 7.17 -5.31 13.22
N SER A 46 8.21 -4.49 13.45
CA SER A 46 8.34 -3.15 12.89
C SER A 46 9.21 -3.14 11.63
N ALA A 47 9.10 -2.08 10.82
CA ALA A 47 9.98 -1.82 9.68
C ALA A 47 11.47 -1.81 10.10
N ARG A 48 11.78 -1.21 11.25
CA ARG A 48 13.15 -1.17 11.78
C ARG A 48 13.68 -2.57 12.12
N SER A 49 12.87 -3.41 12.77
CA SER A 49 13.26 -4.79 13.10
C SER A 49 13.47 -5.63 11.84
N LEU A 50 12.61 -5.44 10.84
CA LEU A 50 12.77 -6.05 9.53
C LEU A 50 14.08 -5.61 8.85
N ALA A 51 14.35 -4.30 8.76
CA ALA A 51 15.55 -3.77 8.11
C ALA A 51 16.83 -4.37 8.74
N LEU A 52 16.89 -4.49 10.07
CA LEU A 52 17.99 -5.15 10.78
C LEU A 52 18.11 -6.64 10.43
N ALA A 53 16.98 -7.35 10.30
CA ALA A 53 16.97 -8.77 9.92
C ALA A 53 17.50 -8.95 8.48
N LEU A 54 17.09 -8.10 7.55
CA LEU A 54 17.55 -8.11 6.16
C LEU A 54 19.05 -7.79 6.05
N GLN A 55 19.56 -6.83 6.82
CA GLN A 55 21.00 -6.52 6.90
C GLN A 55 21.82 -7.72 7.39
N LYS A 56 21.26 -8.50 8.33
CA LYS A 56 21.86 -9.76 8.83
C LYS A 56 21.62 -10.94 7.88
N ARG A 57 21.09 -10.72 6.68
CA ARG A 57 20.78 -11.73 5.65
C ARG A 57 19.88 -12.87 6.16
N ARG A 58 19.02 -12.61 7.14
CA ARG A 58 18.03 -13.59 7.60
C ARG A 58 17.00 -13.86 6.48
N SER A 59 16.50 -15.08 6.43
CA SER A 59 15.38 -15.42 5.54
C SER A 59 14.13 -14.73 6.03
N VAL A 60 13.49 -13.99 5.14
CA VAL A 60 12.23 -13.27 5.40
C VAL A 60 11.28 -13.58 4.26
N THR A 61 10.07 -14.01 4.61
CA THR A 61 8.95 -14.18 3.68
C THR A 61 7.70 -13.53 4.26
N THR A 62 6.64 -13.43 3.48
CA THR A 62 5.38 -12.85 3.93
C THR A 62 4.23 -13.81 3.65
N SER A 63 3.18 -13.71 4.46
CA SER A 63 1.97 -14.48 4.28
C SER A 63 0.74 -13.57 4.36
N ARG A 64 -0.29 -13.91 3.59
CA ARG A 64 -1.62 -13.30 3.70
C ARG A 64 -2.27 -13.70 5.02
N PRO A 65 -3.23 -12.92 5.54
CA PRO A 65 -4.09 -13.33 6.63
C PRO A 65 -4.90 -14.57 6.24
N SER A 66 -5.23 -15.42 7.20
CA SER A 66 -6.15 -16.53 6.94
C SER A 66 -7.60 -16.03 6.79
N PRO A 67 -8.49 -16.80 6.12
CA PRO A 67 -9.91 -16.45 6.08
C PRO A 67 -10.54 -16.31 7.47
N ASP A 68 -10.06 -17.06 8.47
CA ASP A 68 -10.59 -17.00 9.84
C ASP A 68 -10.31 -15.64 10.51
N VAL A 69 -9.17 -15.03 10.23
CA VAL A 69 -8.83 -13.68 10.72
C VAL A 69 -9.81 -12.66 10.16
N PHE A 70 -10.10 -12.72 8.85
CA PHE A 70 -11.12 -11.88 8.23
C PHE A 70 -12.51 -12.14 8.79
N ALA A 71 -12.90 -13.40 8.96
CA ALA A 71 -14.20 -13.77 9.53
C ALA A 71 -14.38 -13.23 10.96
N ALA A 72 -13.33 -13.30 11.78
CA ALA A 72 -13.32 -12.70 13.12
C ALA A 72 -13.46 -11.18 13.07
N THR A 73 -12.73 -10.52 12.16
CA THR A 73 -12.81 -9.06 11.95
C THR A 73 -14.22 -8.64 11.51
N TYR A 74 -14.82 -9.34 10.53
CA TYR A 74 -16.17 -9.00 10.05
C TYR A 74 -17.23 -9.18 11.14
N ARG A 75 -17.12 -10.21 11.99
CA ARG A 75 -18.00 -10.37 13.15
C ARG A 75 -17.85 -9.23 14.14
N ALA A 76 -16.61 -8.89 14.52
CA ALA A 76 -16.36 -7.81 15.49
C ALA A 76 -16.90 -6.45 14.98
N VAL A 77 -16.71 -6.14 13.70
CA VAL A 77 -17.19 -4.91 13.08
C VAL A 77 -18.72 -4.88 13.01
N ALA A 78 -19.38 -6.02 12.72
CA ALA A 78 -20.83 -6.13 12.73
C ALA A 78 -21.41 -6.02 14.16
N GLU A 79 -20.78 -6.63 15.15
CA GLU A 79 -21.14 -6.51 16.58
C GLU A 79 -21.00 -5.08 17.09
N ALA A 80 -20.07 -4.31 16.55
CA ALA A 80 -19.91 -2.87 16.81
C ALA A 80 -21.00 -2.01 16.14
N GLY A 81 -21.92 -2.61 15.37
CA GLY A 81 -23.10 -1.94 14.83
C GLY A 81 -23.05 -1.64 13.34
N ALA A 82 -22.07 -2.14 12.60
CA ALA A 82 -22.05 -2.01 11.15
C ALA A 82 -23.22 -2.80 10.52
N THR A 83 -23.89 -2.19 9.54
CA THR A 83 -24.98 -2.83 8.77
C THR A 83 -24.49 -3.33 7.41
N GLY A 84 -23.24 -3.06 7.08
CA GLY A 84 -22.54 -3.54 5.89
C GLY A 84 -21.06 -3.20 5.97
N ILE A 85 -20.23 -3.92 5.23
CA ILE A 85 -18.77 -3.79 5.24
C ILE A 85 -18.26 -3.62 3.81
N VAL A 86 -17.38 -2.65 3.58
CA VAL A 86 -16.54 -2.60 2.39
C VAL A 86 -15.12 -2.99 2.81
N SER A 87 -14.61 -4.10 2.26
CA SER A 87 -13.31 -4.66 2.58
C SER A 87 -12.37 -4.49 1.39
N LEU A 88 -11.44 -3.55 1.50
CA LEU A 88 -10.56 -3.11 0.41
C LEU A 88 -9.15 -3.63 0.65
N HIS A 89 -8.59 -4.33 -0.32
CA HIS A 89 -7.32 -5.01 -0.16
C HIS A 89 -6.31 -4.65 -1.23
N LEU A 90 -5.03 -4.89 -0.86
CA LEU A 90 -3.93 -4.77 -1.81
C LEU A 90 -4.16 -5.68 -3.02
N SER A 91 -3.50 -5.32 -4.13
CA SER A 91 -3.60 -6.01 -5.40
C SER A 91 -3.54 -7.54 -5.26
N SER A 92 -4.51 -8.24 -5.86
CA SER A 92 -4.56 -9.69 -5.95
C SER A 92 -3.40 -10.28 -6.76
N GLU A 93 -2.78 -9.49 -7.65
CA GLU A 93 -1.56 -9.85 -8.38
C GLU A 93 -0.30 -9.88 -7.48
N LEU A 94 -0.34 -9.20 -6.33
CA LEU A 94 0.74 -9.17 -5.36
C LEU A 94 0.54 -10.12 -4.18
N SER A 95 -0.72 -10.38 -3.80
CA SER A 95 -1.04 -11.19 -2.62
C SER A 95 -2.42 -11.84 -2.73
N GLY A 96 -2.57 -13.06 -2.23
CA GLY A 96 -3.89 -13.71 -2.09
C GLY A 96 -4.74 -13.18 -0.93
N THR A 97 -4.47 -11.98 -0.41
CA THR A 97 -5.24 -11.35 0.68
C THR A 97 -6.69 -11.12 0.26
N TYR A 98 -6.91 -10.61 -0.94
CA TYR A 98 -8.25 -10.45 -1.52
C TYR A 98 -9.04 -11.77 -1.53
N ASP A 99 -8.43 -12.87 -1.98
CA ASP A 99 -9.10 -14.18 -2.03
C ASP A 99 -9.50 -14.69 -0.64
N ALA A 100 -8.63 -14.46 0.37
CA ALA A 100 -8.93 -14.84 1.75
C ALA A 100 -10.12 -14.03 2.31
N ALA A 101 -10.18 -12.73 2.01
CA ALA A 101 -11.28 -11.85 2.38
C ALA A 101 -12.59 -12.25 1.69
N VAL A 102 -12.56 -12.59 0.39
CA VAL A 102 -13.73 -13.10 -0.38
C VAL A 102 -14.26 -14.39 0.23
N LEU A 103 -13.38 -15.28 0.65
CA LEU A 103 -13.80 -16.54 1.28
C LEU A 103 -14.51 -16.28 2.60
N ALA A 104 -13.96 -15.41 3.45
CA ALA A 104 -14.56 -15.04 4.75
C ALA A 104 -15.88 -14.28 4.60
N ALA A 105 -16.04 -13.48 3.56
CA ALA A 105 -17.25 -12.69 3.32
C ALA A 105 -18.52 -13.53 3.13
N LYS A 106 -18.37 -14.81 2.72
CA LYS A 106 -19.51 -15.73 2.51
C LYS A 106 -20.28 -16.07 3.79
N GLU A 107 -19.59 -16.02 4.93
CA GLU A 107 -20.11 -16.38 6.24
C GLU A 107 -20.24 -15.15 7.16
N ALA A 108 -20.08 -13.94 6.63
CA ALA A 108 -20.17 -12.72 7.40
C ALA A 108 -21.62 -12.45 7.85
N PRO A 109 -21.83 -11.92 9.08
CA PRO A 109 -23.17 -11.67 9.62
C PRO A 109 -23.92 -10.51 8.95
N VAL A 110 -23.22 -9.69 8.20
CA VAL A 110 -23.76 -8.55 7.42
C VAL A 110 -23.22 -8.60 5.98
N PRO A 111 -23.86 -7.94 5.01
CA PRO A 111 -23.35 -7.87 3.65
C PRO A 111 -21.93 -7.30 3.59
N VAL A 112 -21.02 -7.99 2.89
CA VAL A 112 -19.63 -7.56 2.67
C VAL A 112 -19.39 -7.38 1.17
N ARG A 113 -18.85 -6.23 0.78
CA ARG A 113 -18.28 -6.00 -0.54
C ARG A 113 -16.76 -6.06 -0.44
N VAL A 114 -16.16 -7.08 -1.03
CA VAL A 114 -14.70 -7.20 -1.09
C VAL A 114 -14.21 -6.61 -2.40
N VAL A 115 -13.21 -5.74 -2.32
CA VAL A 115 -12.66 -5.00 -3.45
C VAL A 115 -11.17 -5.28 -3.58
N ASP A 116 -10.76 -5.79 -4.75
CA ASP A 116 -9.37 -5.72 -5.18
C ASP A 116 -9.12 -4.32 -5.73
N THR A 117 -8.29 -3.55 -5.06
CA THR A 117 -8.01 -2.19 -5.49
C THR A 117 -6.97 -2.11 -6.61
N GLY A 118 -6.24 -3.19 -6.88
CA GLY A 118 -5.05 -3.17 -7.73
C GLY A 118 -3.92 -2.29 -7.16
N MET A 119 -4.03 -1.84 -5.91
CA MET A 119 -3.13 -0.88 -5.28
C MET A 119 -2.39 -1.51 -4.09
N VAL A 120 -1.44 -0.76 -3.53
CA VAL A 120 -0.68 -1.10 -2.31
C VAL A 120 -0.15 0.17 -1.66
N ALA A 121 0.25 0.13 -0.40
CA ALA A 121 0.70 1.27 0.40
C ALA A 121 -0.40 2.36 0.49
N MET A 122 -0.04 3.62 0.61
CA MET A 122 -1.03 4.70 0.66
C MET A 122 -1.89 4.83 -0.60
N ALA A 123 -1.55 4.17 -1.72
CA ALA A 123 -2.47 4.07 -2.85
C ALA A 123 -3.74 3.27 -2.46
N LEU A 124 -3.58 2.16 -1.72
CA LEU A 124 -4.70 1.46 -1.07
C LEU A 124 -5.32 2.32 0.05
N GLY A 125 -4.50 2.99 0.85
CA GLY A 125 -4.97 3.86 1.93
C GLY A 125 -5.89 4.96 1.43
N PHE A 126 -5.57 5.63 0.33
CA PHE A 126 -6.43 6.65 -0.28
C PHE A 126 -7.75 6.06 -0.81
N CYS A 127 -7.76 4.81 -1.28
CA CYS A 127 -9.00 4.13 -1.66
C CYS A 127 -9.89 3.87 -0.44
N ALA A 128 -9.29 3.41 0.67
CA ALA A 128 -10.00 3.18 1.92
C ALA A 128 -10.59 4.47 2.51
N LEU A 129 -9.85 5.59 2.45
CA LEU A 129 -10.33 6.90 2.85
C LEU A 129 -11.51 7.36 2.01
N ALA A 130 -11.43 7.25 0.68
CA ALA A 130 -12.52 7.64 -0.21
C ALA A 130 -13.80 6.83 0.07
N ALA A 131 -13.68 5.53 0.37
CA ALA A 131 -14.81 4.71 0.75
C ALA A 131 -15.41 5.14 2.11
N ALA A 132 -14.56 5.46 3.09
CA ALA A 132 -14.97 5.91 4.41
C ALA A 132 -15.72 7.25 4.33
N GLU A 133 -15.16 8.23 3.62
CA GLU A 133 -15.78 9.55 3.40
C GLU A 133 -17.16 9.43 2.70
N ALA A 134 -17.29 8.53 1.71
CA ALA A 134 -18.56 8.27 1.06
C ALA A 134 -19.60 7.67 2.04
N GLY A 135 -19.19 6.75 2.90
CA GLY A 135 -20.05 6.19 3.95
C GLY A 135 -20.47 7.23 4.99
N GLU A 136 -19.55 8.08 5.44
CA GLU A 136 -19.80 9.20 6.37
C GLU A 136 -20.78 10.24 5.78
N ALA A 137 -20.71 10.45 4.46
CA ALA A 137 -21.67 11.30 3.74
C ALA A 137 -23.06 10.67 3.61
N GLY A 138 -23.28 9.47 4.16
CA GLY A 138 -24.58 8.76 4.14
C GLY A 138 -24.73 7.79 2.97
N GLY A 139 -23.67 7.56 2.19
CA GLY A 139 -23.66 6.56 1.11
C GLY A 139 -23.76 5.13 1.66
N GLY A 140 -24.31 4.23 0.84
CA GLY A 140 -24.36 2.80 1.11
C GLY A 140 -23.11 2.06 0.62
N LEU A 141 -23.19 0.72 0.60
CA LEU A 141 -22.08 -0.14 0.16
C LEU A 141 -21.61 0.17 -1.26
N ASP A 142 -22.56 0.34 -2.18
CA ASP A 142 -22.24 0.52 -3.60
C ASP A 142 -21.61 1.90 -3.88
N GLU A 143 -22.05 2.95 -3.17
CA GLU A 143 -21.44 4.29 -3.24
C GLU A 143 -20.02 4.29 -2.66
N ALA A 144 -19.78 3.60 -1.54
CA ALA A 144 -18.46 3.47 -0.95
C ALA A 144 -17.50 2.69 -1.87
N VAL A 145 -17.96 1.59 -2.48
CA VAL A 145 -17.20 0.83 -3.48
C VAL A 145 -16.87 1.69 -4.70
N ALA A 146 -17.87 2.45 -5.21
CA ALA A 146 -17.67 3.33 -6.37
C ALA A 146 -16.64 4.44 -6.07
N ALA A 147 -16.68 5.04 -4.88
CA ALA A 147 -15.72 6.05 -4.44
C ALA A 147 -14.29 5.50 -4.40
N ALA A 148 -14.10 4.29 -3.80
CA ALA A 148 -12.82 3.62 -3.79
C ALA A 148 -12.32 3.30 -5.20
N GLY A 149 -13.18 2.76 -6.07
CA GLY A 149 -12.84 2.43 -7.45
C GLY A 149 -12.45 3.66 -8.27
N LYS A 150 -13.17 4.77 -8.13
CA LYS A 150 -12.81 6.05 -8.75
C LYS A 150 -11.45 6.54 -8.27
N ARG A 151 -11.19 6.44 -6.96
CA ARG A 151 -9.90 6.84 -6.38
C ARG A 151 -8.76 5.96 -6.91
N ALA A 152 -8.95 4.64 -6.95
CA ALA A 152 -7.99 3.70 -7.49
C ALA A 152 -7.64 3.99 -8.95
N ALA A 153 -8.64 4.21 -9.80
CA ALA A 153 -8.45 4.49 -11.23
C ALA A 153 -7.64 5.77 -11.51
N GLY A 154 -7.71 6.76 -10.61
CA GLY A 154 -6.93 8.01 -10.71
C GLY A 154 -5.56 7.94 -10.05
N THR A 155 -5.31 6.94 -9.20
CA THR A 155 -4.10 6.88 -8.38
C THR A 155 -2.96 6.19 -9.12
N SER A 156 -1.75 6.73 -8.98
CA SER A 156 -0.52 6.16 -9.52
C SER A 156 0.53 5.98 -8.42
N ALA A 157 1.29 4.90 -8.47
CA ALA A 157 2.37 4.62 -7.54
C ALA A 157 3.68 4.36 -8.29
N PHE A 158 4.73 5.07 -7.89
CA PHE A 158 6.07 4.98 -8.46
C PHE A 158 7.08 4.75 -7.35
N PHE A 159 8.11 3.96 -7.61
CA PHE A 159 9.13 3.72 -6.61
C PHE A 159 10.48 3.33 -7.19
N TYR A 160 11.51 3.60 -6.43
CA TYR A 160 12.89 3.21 -6.65
C TYR A 160 13.31 2.20 -5.58
N VAL A 161 14.08 1.21 -5.96
CA VAL A 161 14.72 0.26 -5.03
C VAL A 161 16.22 0.18 -5.28
N ASP A 162 16.98 -0.04 -4.22
CA ASP A 162 18.44 -0.16 -4.33
C ASP A 162 18.87 -1.40 -5.10
N THR A 163 18.12 -2.50 -4.98
CA THR A 163 18.33 -3.75 -5.68
C THR A 163 17.00 -4.46 -5.97
N LEU A 164 16.93 -5.18 -7.07
CA LEU A 164 15.79 -6.03 -7.42
C LEU A 164 15.79 -7.39 -6.68
N ASP A 165 16.83 -7.69 -5.90
CA ASP A 165 16.99 -9.00 -5.26
C ASP A 165 15.85 -9.34 -4.30
N TYR A 166 15.33 -8.36 -3.55
CA TYR A 166 14.23 -8.58 -2.62
C TYR A 166 12.93 -8.89 -3.36
N LEU A 167 12.60 -8.11 -4.41
CA LEU A 167 11.44 -8.38 -5.29
C LEU A 167 11.55 -9.75 -5.95
N ARG A 168 12.74 -10.14 -6.40
CA ARG A 168 12.99 -11.44 -7.01
C ARG A 168 12.78 -12.58 -6.02
N ARG A 169 13.41 -12.50 -4.84
CA ARG A 169 13.27 -13.53 -3.80
C ARG A 169 11.83 -13.67 -3.31
N GLY A 170 11.13 -12.55 -3.23
CA GLY A 170 9.71 -12.52 -2.85
C GLY A 170 8.75 -12.93 -3.98
N GLY A 171 9.23 -13.13 -5.20
CA GLY A 171 8.39 -13.47 -6.36
C GLY A 171 7.49 -12.34 -6.87
N ARG A 172 7.72 -11.07 -6.44
CA ARG A 172 6.94 -9.88 -6.83
C ARG A 172 7.70 -8.99 -7.81
N ILE A 173 8.71 -9.52 -8.48
CA ILE A 173 9.56 -8.77 -9.41
C ILE A 173 8.85 -8.34 -10.69
N GLY A 174 7.77 -9.01 -11.09
CA GLY A 174 7.02 -8.69 -12.32
C GLY A 174 7.90 -8.64 -13.57
N ALA A 175 7.59 -7.72 -14.48
CA ALA A 175 8.36 -7.53 -15.72
C ALA A 175 9.80 -7.02 -15.49
N ALA A 176 10.13 -6.50 -14.30
CA ALA A 176 11.49 -6.14 -13.94
C ALA A 176 12.47 -7.33 -13.92
N GLN A 177 11.95 -8.57 -13.97
CA GLN A 177 12.75 -9.80 -14.12
C GLN A 177 13.67 -9.75 -15.35
N ALA A 178 13.27 -9.08 -16.42
CA ALA A 178 14.10 -8.91 -17.64
C ALA A 178 15.42 -8.16 -17.37
N LEU A 179 15.57 -7.49 -16.23
CA LEU A 179 16.81 -6.82 -15.82
C LEU A 179 17.83 -7.72 -15.13
N LEU A 180 17.40 -8.90 -14.72
CA LEU A 180 18.29 -9.85 -14.04
C LEU A 180 19.31 -10.38 -15.02
N GLY A 181 20.60 -10.28 -14.64
CA GLY A 181 21.71 -10.73 -15.48
C GLY A 181 22.28 -9.68 -16.43
N SER A 182 21.79 -8.43 -16.42
CA SER A 182 22.47 -7.34 -17.13
C SER A 182 23.81 -7.04 -16.44
N ALA A 183 24.90 -7.00 -17.20
CA ALA A 183 26.25 -6.71 -16.69
C ALA A 183 26.40 -5.28 -16.14
N LEU A 184 25.42 -4.42 -16.32
CA LEU A 184 25.40 -3.03 -15.86
C LEU A 184 24.56 -2.94 -14.58
N ALA A 185 25.16 -2.42 -13.52
CA ALA A 185 24.44 -2.03 -12.30
C ALA A 185 23.46 -0.89 -12.64
N VAL A 186 22.21 -1.26 -12.93
CA VAL A 186 21.12 -0.30 -13.18
C VAL A 186 20.30 -0.10 -11.94
N LYS A 187 19.78 1.11 -11.76
CA LYS A 187 18.84 1.49 -10.72
C LYS A 187 17.46 1.66 -11.37
N PRO A 188 16.51 0.74 -11.13
CA PRO A 188 15.21 0.80 -11.79
C PRO A 188 14.31 1.81 -11.09
N ILE A 189 13.51 2.51 -11.89
CA ILE A 189 12.27 3.15 -11.43
C ILE A 189 11.14 2.25 -11.86
N LEU A 190 10.32 1.89 -10.90
CA LEU A 190 9.22 0.96 -11.03
C LEU A 190 7.90 1.70 -10.83
N ARG A 191 6.82 1.14 -11.36
CA ARG A 191 5.45 1.59 -11.14
C ARG A 191 4.55 0.42 -10.81
N LEU A 192 3.43 0.72 -10.21
CA LEU A 192 2.31 -0.21 -10.13
C LEU A 192 1.39 0.07 -11.32
N GLU A 193 1.13 -0.93 -12.13
CA GLU A 193 0.25 -0.86 -13.31
C GLU A 193 -0.55 -2.15 -13.38
N ASP A 194 -1.87 -2.04 -13.52
CA ASP A 194 -2.81 -3.17 -13.53
C ASP A 194 -2.57 -4.16 -12.36
N GLY A 195 -2.28 -3.62 -11.18
CA GLY A 195 -2.01 -4.38 -9.96
C GLY A 195 -0.63 -5.04 -9.91
N ARG A 196 0.23 -4.87 -10.91
CA ARG A 196 1.54 -5.51 -11.03
C ARG A 196 2.68 -4.50 -10.94
N ILE A 197 3.84 -4.99 -10.53
CA ILE A 197 5.07 -4.19 -10.55
C ILE A 197 5.65 -4.23 -11.96
N GLU A 198 5.69 -3.06 -12.59
CA GLU A 198 6.21 -2.86 -13.93
C GLU A 198 7.45 -1.95 -13.90
N MET A 199 8.34 -2.19 -14.87
CA MET A 199 9.50 -1.33 -15.04
C MET A 199 9.13 -0.10 -15.86
N LEU A 200 9.34 1.09 -15.28
CA LEU A 200 9.11 2.35 -15.97
C LEU A 200 10.38 2.86 -16.69
N GLU A 201 11.48 2.99 -15.96
CA GLU A 201 12.74 3.52 -16.48
C GLU A 201 13.97 2.85 -15.85
N LYS A 202 15.12 2.98 -16.52
CA LYS A 202 16.44 2.53 -16.05
C LYS A 202 17.37 3.71 -15.93
N VAL A 203 17.99 3.88 -14.79
CA VAL A 203 19.02 4.90 -14.57
C VAL A 203 20.29 4.26 -13.98
N ARG A 204 21.42 4.99 -14.05
CA ARG A 204 22.71 4.42 -13.66
C ARG A 204 23.07 4.63 -12.19
N THR A 205 22.49 5.62 -11.52
CA THR A 205 22.83 5.97 -10.13
C THR A 205 21.59 6.25 -9.31
N ALA A 206 21.67 6.01 -7.99
CA ALA A 206 20.58 6.28 -7.05
C ALA A 206 20.13 7.76 -7.09
N SER A 207 21.09 8.70 -7.13
CA SER A 207 20.77 10.12 -7.19
C SER A 207 19.98 10.51 -8.44
N LYS A 208 20.34 9.93 -9.60
CA LYS A 208 19.57 10.15 -10.85
C LYS A 208 18.20 9.48 -10.78
N ALA A 209 18.08 8.30 -10.14
CA ALA A 209 16.79 7.64 -9.97
C ALA A 209 15.84 8.49 -9.13
N ILE A 210 16.33 9.05 -8.01
CA ILE A 210 15.52 9.88 -7.11
C ILE A 210 15.11 11.18 -7.80
N ALA A 211 16.02 11.85 -8.51
CA ALA A 211 15.70 13.05 -9.28
C ALA A 211 14.65 12.77 -10.36
N ARG A 212 14.78 11.63 -11.03
CA ARG A 212 13.82 11.22 -12.06
C ARG A 212 12.46 10.82 -11.48
N LEU A 213 12.44 10.15 -10.32
CA LEU A 213 11.22 9.87 -9.60
C LEU A 213 10.46 11.16 -9.23
N GLU A 214 11.16 12.18 -8.75
CA GLU A 214 10.58 13.51 -8.50
C GLU A 214 9.93 14.10 -9.75
N GLU A 215 10.62 14.07 -10.90
CA GLU A 215 10.09 14.57 -12.17
C GLU A 215 8.82 13.83 -12.63
N ILE A 216 8.82 12.49 -12.52
CA ILE A 216 7.69 11.62 -12.87
C ILE A 216 6.49 11.96 -12.00
N VAL A 217 6.69 12.05 -10.68
CA VAL A 217 5.63 12.36 -9.70
C VAL A 217 5.04 13.74 -9.95
N ALA A 218 5.88 14.75 -10.17
CA ALA A 218 5.42 16.10 -10.45
C ALA A 218 4.65 16.19 -11.78
N ALA A 219 5.08 15.48 -12.80
CA ALA A 219 4.38 15.43 -14.09
C ALA A 219 3.02 14.70 -13.96
N GLN A 220 2.98 13.60 -13.20
CA GLN A 220 1.75 12.83 -12.95
C GLN A 220 0.73 13.61 -12.12
N ALA A 221 1.20 14.40 -11.16
CA ALA A 221 0.33 15.23 -10.31
C ALA A 221 -0.41 16.32 -11.09
N GLY A 222 0.19 16.84 -12.17
CA GLY A 222 -0.41 17.90 -12.97
C GLY A 222 -0.66 19.17 -12.17
N THR A 223 -1.79 19.85 -12.47
CA THR A 223 -2.17 21.13 -11.84
C THR A 223 -3.45 21.04 -10.99
N GLY A 224 -4.14 19.91 -11.03
CA GLY A 224 -5.37 19.68 -10.26
C GLY A 224 -5.11 19.41 -8.78
N ALA A 225 -6.19 19.38 -7.99
CA ALA A 225 -6.11 19.00 -6.58
C ALA A 225 -5.61 17.55 -6.43
N VAL A 226 -4.57 17.34 -5.63
CA VAL A 226 -3.91 16.04 -5.51
C VAL A 226 -3.38 15.81 -4.10
N ASP A 227 -3.50 14.58 -3.63
CA ASP A 227 -2.81 14.09 -2.44
C ASP A 227 -1.58 13.30 -2.86
N ILE A 228 -0.51 13.45 -2.09
CA ILE A 228 0.75 12.74 -2.29
C ILE A 228 1.10 11.93 -1.04
N ALA A 229 1.60 10.72 -1.22
CA ALA A 229 2.29 10.01 -0.15
C ALA A 229 3.71 9.67 -0.58
N VAL A 230 4.68 9.95 0.26
CA VAL A 230 6.09 9.57 0.07
C VAL A 230 6.41 8.46 1.05
N HIS A 231 6.92 7.36 0.53
CA HIS A 231 7.25 6.17 1.30
C HIS A 231 8.75 5.88 1.27
N HIS A 232 9.25 5.32 2.36
CA HIS A 232 10.64 4.83 2.42
C HIS A 232 10.75 3.56 3.26
N LEU A 233 11.88 2.85 3.14
CA LEU A 233 12.34 1.88 4.12
C LEU A 233 13.79 2.19 4.49
N ALA A 234 14.02 2.53 5.76
CA ALA A 234 15.33 2.88 6.31
C ALA A 234 16.05 4.02 5.54
N ALA A 235 15.27 4.97 4.95
CA ALA A 235 15.79 6.09 4.18
C ALA A 235 15.02 7.41 4.49
N PRO A 236 14.80 7.77 5.77
CA PRO A 236 13.93 8.90 6.15
C PRO A 236 14.40 10.23 5.56
N GLU A 237 15.71 10.50 5.60
CA GLU A 237 16.26 11.75 5.05
C GLU A 237 16.03 11.88 3.52
N GLY A 238 16.06 10.75 2.80
CA GLY A 238 15.76 10.72 1.36
C GLY A 238 14.30 11.03 1.09
N ALA A 239 13.40 10.48 1.90
CA ALA A 239 11.96 10.71 1.82
C ALA A 239 11.59 12.15 2.14
N GLU A 240 12.14 12.72 3.20
CA GLU A 240 11.89 14.13 3.57
C GLU A 240 12.38 15.10 2.48
N ARG A 241 13.58 14.87 1.93
CA ARG A 241 14.07 15.69 0.81
C ARG A 241 13.19 15.57 -0.43
N LEU A 242 12.69 14.38 -0.75
CA LEU A 242 11.76 14.19 -1.88
C LEU A 242 10.45 14.93 -1.60
N ALA A 243 9.88 14.77 -0.42
CA ALA A 243 8.65 15.44 0.00
C ALA A 243 8.75 16.96 -0.10
N GLU A 244 9.85 17.54 0.40
CA GLU A 244 10.09 18.99 0.35
C GLU A 244 10.14 19.52 -1.08
N ARG A 245 10.82 18.80 -1.98
CA ARG A 245 10.88 19.16 -3.40
C ARG A 245 9.52 19.07 -4.08
N LEU A 246 8.73 18.03 -3.77
CA LEU A 246 7.38 17.86 -4.31
C LEU A 246 6.44 18.98 -3.84
N ARG A 247 6.55 19.41 -2.56
CA ARG A 247 5.80 20.59 -2.04
C ARG A 247 6.08 21.84 -2.87
N GLY A 248 7.32 22.06 -3.27
CA GLY A 248 7.69 23.24 -4.08
C GLY A 248 7.32 23.12 -5.58
N ARG A 249 6.98 21.93 -6.08
CA ARG A 249 6.77 21.68 -7.52
C ARG A 249 5.33 21.41 -7.92
N ILE A 250 4.45 21.01 -6.99
CA ILE A 250 3.08 20.59 -7.28
C ILE A 250 2.11 21.69 -6.85
N PRO A 251 1.59 22.51 -7.79
CA PRO A 251 0.74 23.64 -7.44
C PRO A 251 -0.60 23.24 -6.81
N GLY A 252 -1.14 22.07 -7.20
CA GLY A 252 -2.42 21.54 -6.72
C GLY A 252 -2.31 20.63 -5.50
N LEU A 253 -1.16 20.59 -4.82
CA LEU A 253 -0.96 19.73 -3.66
C LEU A 253 -1.87 20.14 -2.50
N VAL A 254 -2.73 19.21 -2.07
CA VAL A 254 -3.66 19.41 -0.95
C VAL A 254 -3.08 18.82 0.32
N ASP A 255 -2.62 17.56 0.26
CA ASP A 255 -2.02 16.89 1.40
C ASP A 255 -0.78 16.08 0.97
N LEU A 256 0.21 15.98 1.87
CA LEU A 256 1.42 15.22 1.65
C LEU A 256 1.81 14.45 2.92
N HIS A 257 1.74 13.14 2.81
CA HIS A 257 2.14 12.20 3.86
C HIS A 257 3.54 11.68 3.60
N VAL A 258 4.37 11.61 4.65
CA VAL A 258 5.65 10.88 4.63
C VAL A 258 5.57 9.75 5.64
N SER A 259 5.82 8.53 5.21
CA SER A 259 5.80 7.38 6.12
C SER A 259 6.80 6.30 5.74
N GLU A 260 7.30 5.58 6.75
CA GLU A 260 8.05 4.36 6.53
C GLU A 260 7.07 3.23 6.18
N VAL A 261 7.37 2.45 5.13
CA VAL A 261 6.58 1.25 4.82
C VAL A 261 6.78 0.21 5.91
N GLY A 262 5.75 -0.58 6.15
CA GLY A 262 5.81 -1.67 7.12
C GLY A 262 6.68 -2.84 6.66
N ALA A 263 6.68 -3.87 7.49
CA ALA A 263 7.54 -5.03 7.33
C ALA A 263 7.16 -5.90 6.12
N VAL A 264 5.90 -5.93 5.73
CA VAL A 264 5.43 -6.74 4.58
C VAL A 264 5.97 -6.18 3.27
N ILE A 265 5.75 -4.91 2.96
CA ILE A 265 6.31 -4.29 1.74
C ILE A 265 7.84 -4.27 1.84
N GLY A 266 8.37 -3.95 3.02
CA GLY A 266 9.81 -3.91 3.26
C GLY A 266 10.53 -5.23 2.96
N ALA A 267 9.92 -6.38 3.24
CA ALA A 267 10.48 -7.70 2.94
C ALA A 267 10.69 -7.92 1.43
N HIS A 268 9.85 -7.30 0.60
CA HIS A 268 9.91 -7.42 -0.86
C HIS A 268 10.71 -6.31 -1.55
N THR A 269 10.83 -5.14 -0.93
CA THR A 269 11.51 -3.99 -1.55
C THR A 269 12.93 -3.79 -1.02
N GLY A 270 13.16 -4.18 0.22
CA GLY A 270 14.44 -3.99 0.90
C GLY A 270 14.71 -2.56 1.36
N PRO A 271 15.77 -2.38 2.17
CA PRO A 271 16.22 -1.06 2.61
C PRO A 271 16.64 -0.17 1.43
N GLY A 272 16.43 1.15 1.57
CA GLY A 272 16.72 2.13 0.52
C GLY A 272 15.56 2.37 -0.44
N LEU A 273 14.40 1.69 -0.25
CA LEU A 273 13.16 2.04 -0.95
C LEU A 273 12.86 3.52 -0.80
N LEU A 274 12.54 4.16 -1.91
CA LEU A 274 11.83 5.44 -1.97
C LEU A 274 10.69 5.33 -2.96
N GLY A 275 9.48 5.65 -2.54
CA GLY A 275 8.27 5.59 -3.36
C GLY A 275 7.44 6.84 -3.21
N ALA A 276 6.59 7.09 -4.20
CA ALA A 276 5.59 8.14 -4.12
C ALA A 276 4.29 7.69 -4.77
N VAL A 277 3.19 8.03 -4.13
CA VAL A 277 1.82 7.84 -4.59
C VAL A 277 1.26 9.19 -4.98
N VAL A 278 0.62 9.25 -6.13
CA VAL A 278 -0.09 10.42 -6.65
C VAL A 278 -1.57 10.08 -6.75
N ALA A 279 -2.41 10.76 -6.00
CA ALA A 279 -3.83 10.48 -5.91
C ALA A 279 -4.65 11.76 -6.15
N PRO A 280 -5.14 12.02 -7.39
CA PRO A 280 -6.03 13.13 -7.70
C PRO A 280 -7.32 13.09 -6.87
N ARG A 281 -7.82 14.25 -6.48
CA ARG A 281 -9.08 14.39 -5.74
C ARG A 281 -10.31 14.50 -6.63
#